data_4db549fe891738e12cb58bce70ecb32c
#
_entry.id   4db549fe891738e12cb58bce70ecb32c
#
_cell.length_a   1.000
_cell.length_b   1.000
_cell.length_c   1.000
_cell.angle_alpha   90.00
_cell.angle_beta   90.00
_cell.angle_gamma   90.00
#
_symmetry.space_group_name_H-M   'P 1'
#
loop_
_entity.id
_entity.type
_entity.pdbx_description
1 polymer ?
#
loop_
_entity_poly.entity_id
_entity_poly.type
_entity_poly.pdbx_seq_one_letter_code
_entity_poly.pdbx_strand_id
1 'polypeptide(L)'
;MRRDRNDYIGRKKLREILAVDEITFAIPAQSFAIECSISAEEALPVVTEFALRIAYVCGTLSPVQIQDFFGFTKKETDAIIQTLLNERLIKWNEDELLELTSYALTRFQDSSDHLPRFFKIQEWSSEVIFDLISFSPAGRPNRLKRVNSLVELAARNIERQSKTIQYAEQAFQEHFHSICKKNKAEIYKISAVDAGEHFSIPLPCMFYLDLDGQVNIRRDIDNEAFNNRLEISEAITDALSKQERPQNNSFMDFIHYFDYSLFERYVSNDAFDLRRYVQDVHLTRIVCYDNRRVTPLLGAFYLQHNADLIITRLGDEILKQEEMLVNKEVSLKSGEDGEKIDTLPVSEKTIVQSGLWLAPQLSLWARTRGAREFVQKIDRLLDSRNKKKSNPVGTYVMISGRNNAAKDRAFKYRDQFQYLFNLDICLMDGKLELLLIPGLIVCVLFHFHLEHQPVSIPIGFISSEVEHLKIASSLISESTRSKQIFTSMYDSENVLVAYQGLQNLLGIISTE
;
A
#
# COMPACT_ATOMS: atom_id res chain seq x y z
N MET A 1 -1.24 -18.77 -25.05
CA MET A 1 -1.42 -17.64 -24.11
C MET A 1 -1.58 -18.01 -22.62
N ARG A 2 -1.75 -19.28 -22.20
CA ARG A 2 -1.81 -19.67 -20.76
C ARG A 2 -0.45 -20.02 -20.12
N ARG A 3 0.61 -20.25 -20.89
CA ARG A 3 1.95 -20.58 -20.35
C ARG A 3 2.70 -19.37 -19.80
N ASP A 4 2.54 -18.18 -20.40
CA ASP A 4 3.29 -16.99 -20.00
C ASP A 4 2.84 -16.39 -18.65
N ARG A 5 1.56 -16.61 -18.26
CA ARG A 5 1.02 -16.10 -16.98
C ARG A 5 1.57 -16.85 -15.76
N ASN A 6 1.78 -18.17 -15.90
CA ASN A 6 2.33 -18.98 -14.80
C ASN A 6 3.84 -18.73 -14.61
N ASP A 7 4.59 -18.45 -15.68
CA ASP A 7 6.01 -18.09 -15.59
C ASP A 7 6.20 -16.69 -14.96
N TYR A 8 5.28 -15.77 -15.24
CA TYR A 8 5.32 -14.42 -14.65
C TYR A 8 4.98 -14.44 -13.14
N ILE A 9 3.99 -15.24 -12.74
CA ILE A 9 3.61 -15.44 -11.32
C ILE A 9 4.74 -16.16 -10.56
N GLY A 10 5.37 -17.15 -11.16
CA GLY A 10 6.51 -17.86 -10.59
C GLY A 10 7.74 -16.97 -10.41
N ARG A 11 8.06 -16.11 -11.37
CA ARG A 11 9.14 -15.13 -11.29
C ARG A 11 8.82 -14.01 -10.28
N LYS A 12 7.56 -13.58 -10.16
CA LYS A 12 7.12 -12.59 -9.16
C LYS A 12 7.28 -13.14 -7.75
N LYS A 13 6.86 -14.39 -7.47
CA LYS A 13 7.04 -15.04 -6.14
C LYS A 13 8.50 -15.19 -5.72
N LEU A 14 9.42 -15.52 -6.64
CA LEU A 14 10.85 -15.60 -6.35
C LEU A 14 11.49 -14.22 -6.05
N ARG A 15 10.94 -13.13 -6.60
CA ARG A 15 11.40 -11.76 -6.36
C ARG A 15 10.98 -11.20 -5.00
N GLU A 16 9.82 -11.63 -4.46
CA GLU A 16 9.30 -11.18 -3.17
C GLU A 16 10.18 -11.59 -1.96
N ILE A 17 11.05 -12.56 -2.14
CA ILE A 17 11.89 -13.13 -1.06
C ILE A 17 12.99 -12.17 -0.57
N LEU A 18 13.40 -11.23 -1.40
CA LEU A 18 14.48 -10.27 -1.11
C LEU A 18 13.96 -8.84 -0.89
N ALA A 19 12.70 -8.68 -0.53
CA ALA A 19 12.17 -7.38 -0.17
C ALA A 19 12.94 -6.82 1.04
N VAL A 20 13.31 -5.53 0.97
CA VAL A 20 14.04 -4.83 2.03
C VAL A 20 13.22 -3.75 2.70
N ASP A 21 12.30 -3.12 1.95
CA ASP A 21 11.43 -2.09 2.50
C ASP A 21 10.15 -1.95 1.67
N GLU A 22 9.13 -1.34 2.27
CA GLU A 22 7.89 -0.93 1.63
C GLU A 22 7.60 0.52 2.00
N ILE A 23 7.39 1.36 1.00
CA ILE A 23 7.01 2.75 1.18
C ILE A 23 5.71 3.00 0.42
N THR A 24 4.72 3.55 1.09
CA THR A 24 3.49 3.97 0.44
C THR A 24 3.55 5.46 0.13
N PHE A 25 3.49 5.78 -1.15
CA PHE A 25 3.39 7.14 -1.62
C PHE A 25 1.93 7.58 -1.68
N ALA A 26 1.71 8.89 -1.60
CA ALA A 26 0.40 9.52 -1.76
C ALA A 26 0.40 10.30 -3.06
N ILE A 27 -0.35 9.84 -4.06
CA ILE A 27 -0.55 10.55 -5.32
C ILE A 27 -1.67 11.57 -5.12
N PRO A 28 -1.44 12.87 -5.31
CA PRO A 28 -2.50 13.86 -5.28
C PRO A 28 -3.48 13.60 -6.43
N ALA A 29 -4.77 13.62 -6.15
CA ALA A 29 -5.82 13.38 -7.11
C ALA A 29 -7.03 14.28 -6.86
N GLN A 30 -7.81 14.51 -7.90
CA GLN A 30 -9.02 15.31 -7.83
C GLN A 30 -10.12 14.69 -8.69
N SER A 31 -11.36 14.78 -8.22
CA SER A 31 -12.52 14.44 -9.03
C SER A 31 -12.96 15.65 -9.86
N PHE A 32 -13.50 15.38 -11.04
CA PHE A 32 -14.06 16.39 -11.95
C PHE A 32 -15.40 15.91 -12.44
N ALA A 33 -16.42 16.75 -12.29
CA ALA A 33 -17.70 16.56 -12.94
C ALA A 33 -17.60 17.11 -14.37
N ILE A 34 -17.77 16.22 -15.36
CA ILE A 34 -17.63 16.57 -16.77
C ILE A 34 -18.97 16.37 -17.47
N GLU A 35 -19.43 17.42 -18.13
CA GLU A 35 -20.64 17.41 -18.95
C GLU A 35 -20.27 17.68 -20.41
N CYS A 36 -20.72 16.81 -21.29
CA CYS A 36 -20.46 16.95 -22.72
C CYS A 36 -21.56 16.34 -23.57
N SER A 37 -21.67 16.84 -24.80
CA SER A 37 -22.46 16.19 -25.84
C SER A 37 -21.55 15.23 -26.60
N ILE A 38 -21.96 14.00 -26.76
CA ILE A 38 -21.23 12.97 -27.50
C ILE A 38 -22.06 12.49 -28.71
N SER A 39 -21.38 12.19 -29.80
CA SER A 39 -21.93 11.45 -30.92
C SER A 39 -21.65 9.97 -30.71
N ALA A 40 -22.64 9.14 -30.52
CA ALA A 40 -22.50 7.71 -30.32
C ALA A 40 -23.41 6.92 -31.28
N GLU A 41 -22.92 5.73 -31.66
CA GLU A 41 -23.71 4.81 -32.50
C GLU A 41 -24.95 4.35 -31.72
N GLU A 42 -26.12 4.57 -32.29
CA GLU A 42 -27.39 4.10 -31.73
C GLU A 42 -27.75 2.76 -32.38
N ALA A 43 -28.04 1.78 -31.54
CA ALA A 43 -28.54 0.51 -32.01
C ALA A 43 -30.01 0.71 -32.43
N LEU A 44 -30.29 0.50 -33.72
CA LEU A 44 -31.68 0.50 -34.21
C LEU A 44 -32.45 -0.67 -33.57
N PRO A 45 -33.79 -0.50 -33.38
CA PRO A 45 -34.64 -1.64 -33.09
C PRO A 45 -34.43 -2.73 -34.17
N VAL A 46 -34.35 -3.98 -33.76
CA VAL A 46 -34.03 -5.09 -34.64
C VAL A 46 -34.89 -5.12 -35.91
N VAL A 47 -36.19 -4.90 -35.76
CA VAL A 47 -37.12 -4.87 -36.87
C VAL A 47 -36.83 -3.72 -37.83
N THR A 48 -36.54 -2.53 -37.33
CA THR A 48 -36.19 -1.34 -38.13
C THR A 48 -34.88 -1.59 -38.90
N GLU A 49 -33.86 -2.15 -38.24
CA GLU A 49 -32.59 -2.50 -38.90
C GLU A 49 -32.79 -3.49 -40.04
N PHE A 50 -33.52 -4.58 -39.81
CA PHE A 50 -33.75 -5.57 -40.83
C PHE A 50 -34.63 -5.03 -41.98
N ALA A 51 -35.64 -4.18 -41.71
CA ALA A 51 -36.44 -3.55 -42.73
C ALA A 51 -35.59 -2.64 -43.65
N LEU A 52 -34.66 -1.87 -43.05
CA LEU A 52 -33.72 -1.06 -43.85
C LEU A 52 -32.77 -1.91 -44.68
N ARG A 53 -32.27 -3.02 -44.11
CA ARG A 53 -31.37 -3.96 -44.83
C ARG A 53 -32.06 -4.59 -46.04
N ILE A 54 -33.32 -5.00 -45.90
CA ILE A 54 -34.07 -5.56 -47.02
C ILE A 54 -34.30 -4.48 -48.09
N ALA A 55 -34.68 -3.26 -47.67
CA ALA A 55 -34.86 -2.15 -48.61
C ALA A 55 -33.53 -1.80 -49.34
N TYR A 56 -32.37 -1.95 -48.64
CA TYR A 56 -31.06 -1.75 -49.27
C TYR A 56 -30.75 -2.82 -50.33
N VAL A 57 -31.05 -4.08 -50.02
CA VAL A 57 -30.77 -5.21 -50.93
C VAL A 57 -31.72 -5.26 -52.11
N CYS A 58 -33.02 -5.00 -51.88
CA CYS A 58 -34.03 -5.10 -52.90
C CYS A 58 -34.18 -3.82 -53.73
N GLY A 59 -33.67 -2.68 -53.27
CA GLY A 59 -33.83 -1.39 -53.92
C GLY A 59 -35.18 -0.75 -53.65
N THR A 60 -36.28 -1.44 -54.01
CA THR A 60 -37.65 -1.03 -53.77
C THR A 60 -38.45 -2.15 -53.14
N LEU A 61 -39.42 -1.82 -52.25
CA LEU A 61 -40.26 -2.79 -51.54
C LEU A 61 -41.70 -2.35 -51.49
N SER A 62 -42.62 -3.29 -51.70
CA SER A 62 -44.03 -3.05 -51.39
C SER A 62 -44.32 -3.34 -49.91
N PRO A 63 -45.36 -2.72 -49.29
CA PRO A 63 -45.81 -3.05 -47.95
C PRO A 63 -46.12 -4.53 -47.75
N VAL A 64 -46.63 -5.20 -48.77
CA VAL A 64 -46.95 -6.64 -48.73
C VAL A 64 -45.67 -7.49 -48.61
N GLN A 65 -44.61 -7.13 -49.31
CA GLN A 65 -43.34 -7.84 -49.19
C GLN A 65 -42.72 -7.70 -47.77
N ILE A 66 -42.85 -6.55 -47.13
CA ILE A 66 -42.44 -6.35 -45.74
C ILE A 66 -43.30 -7.21 -44.82
N GLN A 67 -44.60 -7.22 -45.03
CA GLN A 67 -45.54 -8.03 -44.27
C GLN A 67 -45.22 -9.53 -44.35
N ASP A 68 -45.01 -10.03 -45.54
CA ASP A 68 -44.72 -11.44 -45.79
C ASP A 68 -43.34 -11.86 -45.24
N PHE A 69 -42.35 -10.98 -45.35
CA PHE A 69 -40.97 -11.28 -44.86
C PHE A 69 -40.92 -11.41 -43.33
N PHE A 70 -41.61 -10.54 -42.62
CA PHE A 70 -41.60 -10.55 -41.14
C PHE A 70 -42.74 -11.38 -40.54
N GLY A 71 -43.71 -11.79 -41.33
CA GLY A 71 -44.93 -12.45 -40.85
C GLY A 71 -45.83 -11.52 -40.03
N PHE A 72 -45.81 -10.22 -40.28
CA PHE A 72 -46.58 -9.21 -39.54
C PHE A 72 -48.03 -9.12 -40.00
N THR A 73 -48.85 -8.61 -39.11
CA THR A 73 -50.19 -8.14 -39.48
C THR A 73 -50.11 -6.81 -40.24
N LYS A 74 -51.13 -6.49 -41.02
CA LYS A 74 -51.20 -5.21 -41.73
C LYS A 74 -50.96 -4.01 -40.81
N LYS A 75 -51.54 -4.04 -39.60
CA LYS A 75 -51.38 -2.97 -38.60
C LYS A 75 -49.95 -2.79 -38.10
N GLU A 76 -49.23 -3.89 -37.90
CA GLU A 76 -47.81 -3.87 -37.49
C GLU A 76 -46.90 -3.37 -38.63
N THR A 77 -47.17 -3.82 -39.86
CA THR A 77 -46.46 -3.33 -41.05
C THR A 77 -46.64 -1.84 -41.25
N ASP A 78 -47.89 -1.34 -41.17
CA ASP A 78 -48.20 0.08 -41.28
C ASP A 78 -47.46 0.89 -40.20
N ALA A 79 -47.39 0.39 -38.95
CA ALA A 79 -46.72 1.05 -37.87
C ALA A 79 -45.21 1.18 -38.13
N ILE A 80 -44.57 0.13 -38.64
CA ILE A 80 -43.13 0.15 -38.98
C ILE A 80 -42.84 1.10 -40.11
N ILE A 81 -43.66 1.04 -41.19
CA ILE A 81 -43.53 1.94 -42.33
C ILE A 81 -43.69 3.41 -41.88
N GLN A 82 -44.68 3.71 -41.05
CA GLN A 82 -44.83 5.05 -40.48
C GLN A 82 -43.65 5.51 -39.66
N THR A 83 -43.05 4.62 -38.84
CA THR A 83 -41.85 4.91 -38.07
C THR A 83 -40.69 5.26 -39.02
N LEU A 84 -40.41 4.44 -40.03
CA LEU A 84 -39.35 4.66 -41.00
C LEU A 84 -39.54 5.92 -41.84
N LEU A 85 -40.81 6.26 -42.21
CA LEU A 85 -41.16 7.51 -42.89
C LEU A 85 -40.96 8.74 -42.00
N ASN A 86 -41.38 8.67 -40.72
CA ASN A 86 -41.19 9.74 -39.75
C ASN A 86 -39.72 10.04 -39.48
N GLU A 87 -38.89 9.02 -39.45
CA GLU A 87 -37.44 9.11 -39.31
C GLU A 87 -36.71 9.46 -40.62
N ARG A 88 -37.46 9.64 -41.71
CA ARG A 88 -36.97 9.95 -43.07
C ARG A 88 -35.95 8.95 -43.59
N LEU A 89 -36.10 7.69 -43.21
CA LEU A 89 -35.22 6.60 -43.65
C LEU A 89 -35.70 6.00 -44.98
N ILE A 90 -36.98 5.97 -45.19
CA ILE A 90 -37.64 5.54 -46.44
C ILE A 90 -38.53 6.64 -47.01
N LYS A 91 -38.85 6.54 -48.29
CA LYS A 91 -39.81 7.38 -48.97
C LYS A 91 -40.63 6.55 -49.99
N TRP A 92 -41.78 7.05 -50.38
CA TRP A 92 -42.53 6.51 -51.49
C TRP A 92 -41.94 7.00 -52.82
N ASN A 93 -41.81 6.10 -53.81
CA ASN A 93 -41.46 6.46 -55.17
C ASN A 93 -42.69 6.69 -56.01
N GLU A 94 -42.50 6.97 -57.30
CA GLU A 94 -43.65 7.24 -58.29
C GLU A 94 -44.52 6.01 -58.53
N ASP A 95 -44.02 4.80 -58.31
CA ASP A 95 -44.67 3.51 -58.46
C ASP A 95 -45.41 3.03 -57.20
N GLU A 96 -45.58 3.88 -56.17
CA GLU A 96 -46.15 3.54 -54.87
C GLU A 96 -45.34 2.43 -54.12
N LEU A 97 -44.05 2.32 -54.39
CA LEU A 97 -43.12 1.43 -53.67
C LEU A 97 -42.29 2.23 -52.70
N LEU A 98 -41.84 1.57 -51.64
CA LEU A 98 -40.94 2.12 -50.63
C LEU A 98 -39.49 1.98 -51.09
N GLU A 99 -38.71 3.06 -51.02
CA GLU A 99 -37.29 3.08 -51.28
C GLU A 99 -36.53 3.83 -50.19
N LEU A 100 -35.24 3.53 -50.04
CA LEU A 100 -34.37 4.24 -49.10
C LEU A 100 -34.16 5.69 -49.56
N THR A 101 -34.18 6.61 -48.58
CA THR A 101 -33.76 7.99 -48.84
C THR A 101 -32.25 8.08 -49.06
N SER A 102 -31.78 9.16 -49.73
CA SER A 102 -30.35 9.40 -49.90
C SER A 102 -29.63 9.44 -48.55
N TYR A 103 -30.31 9.97 -47.51
CA TYR A 103 -29.79 9.97 -46.14
C TYR A 103 -29.56 8.55 -45.61
N ALA A 104 -30.53 7.66 -45.77
CA ALA A 104 -30.38 6.27 -45.33
C ALA A 104 -29.32 5.52 -46.13
N LEU A 105 -29.26 5.73 -47.45
CA LEU A 105 -28.25 5.09 -48.34
C LEU A 105 -26.81 5.44 -47.92
N THR A 106 -26.54 6.69 -47.59
CA THR A 106 -25.18 7.07 -47.11
C THR A 106 -24.76 6.32 -45.84
N ARG A 107 -25.73 5.97 -44.97
CA ARG A 107 -25.44 5.19 -43.73
C ARG A 107 -25.04 3.74 -43.96
N PHE A 108 -25.36 3.19 -45.13
CA PHE A 108 -24.86 1.87 -45.54
C PHE A 108 -23.50 1.95 -46.24
N GLN A 109 -23.24 3.04 -46.97
CA GLN A 109 -21.99 3.20 -47.72
C GLN A 109 -20.76 3.41 -46.83
N ASP A 110 -20.92 4.05 -45.68
CA ASP A 110 -19.84 4.33 -44.73
C ASP A 110 -19.45 3.10 -43.87
N SER A 111 -20.11 1.94 -44.07
CA SER A 111 -19.83 0.73 -43.30
C SER A 111 -19.25 -0.39 -44.17
N SER A 112 -18.11 -0.97 -43.74
CA SER A 112 -17.46 -2.10 -44.43
C SER A 112 -18.27 -3.38 -44.41
N ASP A 113 -19.23 -3.49 -43.49
CA ASP A 113 -20.11 -4.66 -43.28
C ASP A 113 -21.51 -4.46 -43.84
N HIS A 114 -21.75 -3.36 -44.58
CA HIS A 114 -23.06 -2.99 -45.16
C HIS A 114 -24.21 -2.97 -44.16
N LEU A 115 -23.92 -2.64 -42.89
CA LEU A 115 -24.91 -2.43 -41.84
C LEU A 115 -25.22 -0.94 -41.70
N PRO A 116 -26.53 -0.54 -41.53
CA PRO A 116 -26.85 0.85 -41.35
C PRO A 116 -26.40 1.37 -40.01
N ARG A 117 -25.60 2.43 -40.00
CA ARG A 117 -25.03 3.04 -38.77
C ARG A 117 -25.58 4.43 -38.59
N PHE A 118 -26.27 4.61 -37.48
CA PHE A 118 -26.85 5.89 -37.10
C PHE A 118 -26.12 6.43 -35.87
N PHE A 119 -25.70 7.66 -35.94
CA PHE A 119 -25.07 8.37 -34.84
C PHE A 119 -26.04 9.42 -34.32
N LYS A 120 -26.19 9.45 -33.00
CA LYS A 120 -27.03 10.41 -32.32
C LYS A 120 -26.20 11.22 -31.32
N ILE A 121 -26.45 12.53 -31.33
CA ILE A 121 -25.90 13.41 -30.33
C ILE A 121 -26.71 13.24 -29.06
N GLN A 122 -26.07 12.94 -27.96
CA GLN A 122 -26.67 12.75 -26.65
C GLN A 122 -25.84 13.41 -25.57
N GLU A 123 -26.51 13.91 -24.54
CA GLU A 123 -25.82 14.43 -23.37
C GLU A 123 -25.21 13.29 -22.58
N TRP A 124 -24.01 13.53 -22.12
CA TRP A 124 -23.25 12.61 -21.29
C TRP A 124 -22.60 13.37 -20.12
N SER A 125 -22.75 12.87 -18.92
CA SER A 125 -22.13 13.42 -17.73
C SER A 125 -21.54 12.31 -16.88
N SER A 126 -20.39 12.56 -16.27
CA SER A 126 -19.76 11.63 -15.33
C SER A 126 -18.78 12.34 -14.42
N GLU A 127 -18.62 11.79 -13.21
CA GLU A 127 -17.49 12.12 -12.35
C GLU A 127 -16.28 11.30 -12.79
N VAL A 128 -15.22 11.99 -13.18
CA VAL A 128 -13.93 11.40 -13.59
C VAL A 128 -12.86 11.81 -12.59
N ILE A 129 -12.01 10.86 -12.20
CA ILE A 129 -10.90 11.11 -11.29
C ILE A 129 -9.61 11.10 -12.10
N PHE A 130 -8.85 12.20 -11.99
CA PHE A 130 -7.50 12.28 -12.53
C PHE A 130 -6.47 12.39 -11.39
N ASP A 131 -5.32 11.72 -11.55
CA ASP A 131 -4.16 12.06 -10.75
C ASP A 131 -3.61 13.43 -11.19
N LEU A 132 -3.14 14.22 -10.25
CA LEU A 132 -2.65 15.58 -10.53
C LEU A 132 -1.17 15.66 -10.94
N ILE A 133 -0.52 14.50 -11.13
CA ILE A 133 0.86 14.41 -11.60
C ILE A 133 0.89 14.17 -13.11
N SER A 134 0.25 13.09 -13.58
CA SER A 134 0.19 12.72 -15.00
C SER A 134 -1.08 13.16 -15.70
N PHE A 135 -2.14 13.51 -14.97
CA PHE A 135 -3.50 13.74 -15.46
C PHE A 135 -4.10 12.54 -16.20
N SER A 136 -3.71 11.35 -15.80
CA SER A 136 -4.31 10.13 -16.33
C SER A 136 -5.52 9.70 -15.48
N PRO A 137 -6.54 9.07 -16.09
CA PRO A 137 -7.70 8.61 -15.34
C PRO A 137 -7.32 7.52 -14.34
N ALA A 138 -7.78 7.67 -13.10
CA ALA A 138 -7.46 6.77 -12.00
C ALA A 138 -8.55 5.71 -11.72
N GLY A 139 -9.63 5.70 -12.49
CA GLY A 139 -10.74 4.79 -12.29
C GLY A 139 -11.48 5.04 -10.97
N ARG A 140 -11.63 4.00 -10.15
CA ARG A 140 -12.24 4.10 -8.81
C ARG A 140 -11.20 3.79 -7.73
N PRO A 141 -10.30 4.74 -7.43
CA PRO A 141 -9.23 4.50 -6.48
C PRO A 141 -9.72 4.52 -5.03
N ASN A 142 -8.89 3.99 -4.13
CA ASN A 142 -9.07 4.21 -2.70
C ASN A 142 -8.73 5.68 -2.39
N ARG A 143 -9.69 6.43 -1.82
CA ARG A 143 -9.55 7.87 -1.52
C ARG A 143 -9.11 8.07 -0.07
N LEU A 144 -8.00 8.78 0.12
CA LEU A 144 -7.51 9.16 1.44
C LEU A 144 -7.62 10.67 1.63
N LYS A 145 -8.33 11.08 2.68
CA LYS A 145 -8.48 12.51 3.03
C LYS A 145 -7.27 13.05 3.79
N ARG A 146 -6.53 12.19 4.50
CA ARG A 146 -5.34 12.53 5.30
C ARG A 146 -4.22 11.54 5.02
N VAL A 147 -3.03 12.08 4.82
CA VAL A 147 -1.85 11.30 4.38
C VAL A 147 -0.60 11.57 5.22
N ASN A 148 -0.76 12.00 6.47
CA ASN A 148 0.37 12.40 7.32
C ASN A 148 1.47 11.34 7.41
N SER A 149 1.09 10.04 7.42
CA SER A 149 2.01 8.91 7.49
C SER A 149 2.54 8.44 6.13
N LEU A 150 2.07 9.00 5.01
CA LEU A 150 2.51 8.64 3.67
C LEU A 150 3.49 9.69 3.11
N VAL A 151 4.21 9.31 2.06
CA VAL A 151 5.10 10.22 1.35
C VAL A 151 4.34 10.88 0.22
N GLU A 152 4.00 12.16 0.35
CA GLU A 152 3.29 12.90 -0.67
C GLU A 152 4.16 13.12 -1.90
N LEU A 153 3.63 12.78 -3.07
CA LEU A 153 4.26 13.05 -4.35
C LEU A 153 3.85 14.42 -4.88
N ALA A 154 4.78 15.12 -5.50
CA ALA A 154 4.53 16.41 -6.11
C ALA A 154 4.79 16.34 -7.61
N ALA A 155 3.93 16.99 -8.40
CA ALA A 155 4.20 17.19 -9.82
C ALA A 155 5.41 18.11 -10.01
N ARG A 156 6.30 17.80 -10.94
CA ARG A 156 7.41 18.69 -11.32
C ARG A 156 6.92 20.01 -11.90
N ASN A 157 5.83 19.97 -12.63
CA ASN A 157 5.24 21.15 -13.25
C ASN A 157 4.19 21.77 -12.31
N ILE A 158 4.57 22.86 -11.64
CA ILE A 158 3.69 23.63 -10.74
C ILE A 158 2.48 24.24 -11.49
N GLU A 159 2.61 24.54 -12.78
CA GLU A 159 1.53 25.11 -13.57
C GLU A 159 0.32 24.13 -13.67
N ARG A 160 0.59 22.83 -13.73
CA ARG A 160 -0.46 21.80 -13.70
C ARG A 160 -1.32 21.86 -12.44
N GLN A 161 -0.74 22.23 -11.31
CA GLN A 161 -1.47 22.36 -10.04
C GLN A 161 -2.37 23.61 -9.98
N SER A 162 -2.00 24.69 -10.68
CA SER A 162 -2.77 25.93 -10.69
C SER A 162 -3.88 25.95 -11.74
N LYS A 163 -3.77 25.14 -12.80
CA LYS A 163 -4.71 25.11 -13.93
C LYS A 163 -5.39 23.75 -14.07
N THR A 164 -5.78 23.15 -12.95
CA THR A 164 -6.29 21.76 -12.92
C THR A 164 -7.46 21.52 -13.86
N ILE A 165 -8.40 22.48 -13.98
CA ILE A 165 -9.57 22.38 -14.87
C ILE A 165 -9.15 22.26 -16.33
N GLN A 166 -8.21 23.11 -16.79
CA GLN A 166 -7.76 23.09 -18.18
C GLN A 166 -7.05 21.77 -18.53
N TYR A 167 -6.19 21.30 -17.61
CA TYR A 167 -5.51 20.02 -17.82
C TYR A 167 -6.47 18.83 -17.71
N ALA A 168 -7.50 18.90 -16.87
CA ALA A 168 -8.53 17.86 -16.80
C ALA A 168 -9.37 17.79 -18.08
N GLU A 169 -9.72 18.96 -18.67
CA GLU A 169 -10.42 19.00 -19.95
C GLU A 169 -9.59 18.39 -21.08
N GLN A 170 -8.30 18.76 -21.17
CA GLN A 170 -7.39 18.18 -22.15
C GLN A 170 -7.21 16.67 -21.93
N ALA A 171 -6.98 16.24 -20.71
CA ALA A 171 -6.85 14.83 -20.35
C ALA A 171 -8.12 14.04 -20.64
N PHE A 172 -9.28 14.63 -20.43
CA PHE A 172 -10.55 14.01 -20.79
C PHE A 172 -10.65 13.77 -22.31
N GLN A 173 -10.25 14.74 -23.11
CA GLN A 173 -10.22 14.56 -24.57
C GLN A 173 -9.26 13.45 -24.99
N GLU A 174 -8.05 13.43 -24.43
CA GLU A 174 -7.03 12.42 -24.73
C GLU A 174 -7.46 10.99 -24.30
N HIS A 175 -8.13 10.87 -23.18
CA HIS A 175 -8.53 9.59 -22.59
C HIS A 175 -10.01 9.25 -22.77
N PHE A 176 -10.73 9.98 -23.59
CA PHE A 176 -12.18 9.84 -23.75
C PHE A 176 -12.62 8.40 -23.99
N HIS A 177 -12.00 7.69 -24.90
CA HIS A 177 -12.36 6.31 -25.25
C HIS A 177 -12.15 5.30 -24.11
N SER A 178 -11.25 5.60 -23.17
CA SER A 178 -11.05 4.78 -21.98
C SER A 178 -12.09 5.06 -20.88
N ILE A 179 -12.62 6.28 -20.86
CA ILE A 179 -13.59 6.77 -19.87
C ILE A 179 -15.01 6.46 -20.33
N CYS A 180 -15.34 6.84 -21.56
CA CYS A 180 -16.66 6.61 -22.17
C CYS A 180 -16.68 5.23 -22.87
N LYS A 181 -17.42 4.28 -22.29
CA LYS A 181 -17.52 2.91 -22.82
C LYS A 181 -18.62 2.72 -23.87
N LYS A 182 -19.16 3.82 -24.41
CA LYS A 182 -20.16 3.74 -25.46
C LYS A 182 -19.52 3.40 -26.80
N ASN A 183 -20.23 2.62 -27.61
CA ASN A 183 -19.70 2.13 -28.88
C ASN A 183 -19.50 3.30 -29.86
N LYS A 184 -18.29 3.42 -30.42
CA LYS A 184 -17.90 4.45 -31.39
C LYS A 184 -18.30 5.88 -30.99
N ALA A 185 -18.24 6.15 -29.67
CA ALA A 185 -18.55 7.48 -29.18
C ALA A 185 -17.41 8.45 -29.48
N GLU A 186 -17.76 9.66 -29.90
CA GLU A 186 -16.84 10.78 -30.11
C GLU A 186 -17.34 12.01 -29.37
N ILE A 187 -16.43 12.85 -28.87
CA ILE A 187 -16.80 14.11 -28.23
C ILE A 187 -17.32 15.07 -29.33
N TYR A 188 -18.54 15.53 -29.19
CA TYR A 188 -19.06 16.58 -30.03
C TYR A 188 -18.74 17.96 -29.45
N LYS A 189 -18.99 18.15 -28.14
CA LYS A 189 -18.72 19.40 -27.44
C LYS A 189 -18.63 19.14 -25.93
N ILE A 190 -17.60 19.68 -25.28
CA ILE A 190 -17.54 19.74 -23.80
C ILE A 190 -18.30 20.99 -23.36
N SER A 191 -19.28 20.83 -22.48
CA SER A 191 -20.15 21.89 -21.99
C SER A 191 -19.65 22.47 -20.68
N ALA A 192 -19.19 21.64 -19.74
CA ALA A 192 -18.66 22.06 -18.45
C ALA A 192 -17.63 21.05 -17.89
N VAL A 193 -16.67 21.56 -17.15
CA VAL A 193 -15.73 20.79 -16.34
C VAL A 193 -15.62 21.47 -14.98
N ASP A 194 -16.21 20.86 -13.97
CA ASP A 194 -16.25 21.38 -12.62
C ASP A 194 -15.32 20.59 -11.71
N ALA A 195 -14.45 21.29 -10.98
CA ALA A 195 -13.51 20.70 -10.04
C ALA A 195 -14.23 20.25 -8.75
N GLY A 196 -14.09 18.99 -8.39
CA GLY A 196 -14.63 18.38 -7.18
C GLY A 196 -13.60 18.25 -6.07
N GLU A 197 -13.74 17.21 -5.24
CA GLU A 197 -12.92 16.99 -4.06
C GLU A 197 -11.46 16.65 -4.40
N HIS A 198 -10.54 17.25 -3.62
CA HIS A 198 -9.14 16.83 -3.58
C HIS A 198 -8.95 15.69 -2.56
N PHE A 199 -8.18 14.70 -2.93
CA PHE A 199 -7.79 13.58 -2.08
C PHE A 199 -6.47 12.99 -2.54
N SER A 200 -5.97 11.98 -1.83
CA SER A 200 -4.76 11.27 -2.22
C SER A 200 -5.07 9.80 -2.50
N ILE A 201 -4.36 9.23 -3.47
CA ILE A 201 -4.41 7.82 -3.82
C ILE A 201 -3.18 7.15 -3.24
N PRO A 202 -3.31 6.13 -2.36
CA PRO A 202 -2.17 5.40 -1.84
C PRO A 202 -1.55 4.53 -2.93
N LEU A 203 -0.24 4.65 -3.07
CA LEU A 203 0.57 3.87 -4.00
C LEU A 203 1.66 3.11 -3.24
N PRO A 204 1.43 1.85 -2.87
CA PRO A 204 2.47 1.00 -2.28
C PRO A 204 3.59 0.75 -3.29
N CYS A 205 4.82 0.89 -2.83
CA CYS A 205 6.02 0.62 -3.61
C CYS A 205 6.94 -0.27 -2.79
N MET A 206 7.22 -1.46 -3.31
CA MET A 206 8.13 -2.43 -2.71
C MET A 206 9.55 -2.21 -3.24
N PHE A 207 10.52 -2.38 -2.35
CA PHE A 207 11.94 -2.30 -2.67
C PHE A 207 12.58 -3.67 -2.47
N TYR A 208 13.23 -4.16 -3.52
CA TYR A 208 13.85 -5.49 -3.56
C TYR A 208 15.34 -5.37 -3.82
N LEU A 209 16.13 -6.27 -3.24
CA LEU A 209 17.54 -6.44 -3.60
C LEU A 209 17.65 -7.21 -4.92
N ASP A 210 18.47 -6.68 -5.83
CA ASP A 210 18.92 -7.35 -7.03
C ASP A 210 20.36 -7.82 -6.82
N LEU A 211 20.57 -9.12 -6.91
CA LEU A 211 21.87 -9.75 -6.70
C LEU A 211 22.61 -10.08 -8.00
N ASP A 212 22.05 -9.74 -9.15
CA ASP A 212 22.66 -9.93 -10.45
C ASP A 212 23.78 -8.91 -10.66
N GLY A 213 25.01 -9.28 -10.27
CA GLY A 213 26.18 -8.41 -10.34
C GLY A 213 26.48 -7.67 -9.05
N GLN A 214 26.35 -6.34 -9.03
CA GLN A 214 26.44 -5.53 -7.82
C GLN A 214 25.10 -5.50 -7.08
N VAL A 215 25.15 -5.36 -5.75
CA VAL A 215 23.92 -5.24 -4.94
C VAL A 215 23.23 -3.92 -5.26
N ASN A 216 22.07 -4.01 -5.89
CA ASN A 216 21.25 -2.87 -6.25
C ASN A 216 19.85 -2.99 -5.64
N ILE A 217 19.18 -1.87 -5.43
CA ILE A 217 17.81 -1.85 -4.97
C ILE A 217 16.90 -1.51 -6.15
N ARG A 218 16.00 -2.44 -6.46
CA ARG A 218 14.93 -2.25 -7.45
C ARG A 218 13.63 -1.91 -6.75
N ARG A 219 12.87 -1.00 -7.32
CA ARG A 219 11.50 -0.71 -6.88
C ARG A 219 10.48 -1.43 -7.75
N ASP A 220 9.38 -1.83 -7.17
CA ASP A 220 8.21 -2.39 -7.86
C ASP A 220 6.93 -1.72 -7.34
N ILE A 221 6.11 -1.24 -8.28
CA ILE A 221 4.83 -0.61 -7.99
C ILE A 221 3.76 -1.62 -8.36
N ASP A 222 3.09 -2.19 -7.34
CA ASP A 222 2.03 -3.18 -7.55
C ASP A 222 0.69 -2.52 -7.90
N ASN A 223 0.72 -1.69 -8.96
CA ASN A 223 -0.50 -1.07 -9.49
C ASN A 223 -0.34 -0.84 -11.00
N GLU A 224 -1.03 -1.66 -11.80
CA GLU A 224 -0.98 -1.59 -13.27
C GLU A 224 -1.38 -0.20 -13.81
N ALA A 225 -2.27 0.52 -13.13
CA ALA A 225 -2.70 1.85 -13.55
C ALA A 225 -1.59 2.91 -13.44
N PHE A 226 -0.61 2.71 -12.57
CA PHE A 226 0.45 3.69 -12.29
C PHE A 226 1.86 3.21 -12.66
N ASN A 227 2.07 1.91 -12.83
CA ASN A 227 3.40 1.32 -13.03
C ASN A 227 4.12 1.84 -14.30
N ASN A 228 3.36 2.13 -15.36
CA ASN A 228 3.92 2.54 -16.65
C ASN A 228 3.91 4.06 -16.87
N ARG A 229 3.63 4.87 -15.84
CA ARG A 229 3.57 6.32 -15.96
C ARG A 229 4.91 6.94 -15.60
N LEU A 230 5.55 7.55 -16.59
CA LEU A 230 6.88 8.16 -16.44
C LEU A 230 6.85 9.28 -15.38
N GLU A 231 5.86 10.16 -15.40
CA GLU A 231 5.73 11.29 -14.48
C GLU A 231 5.62 10.83 -13.01
N ILE A 232 4.90 9.73 -12.76
CA ILE A 232 4.80 9.13 -11.43
C ILE A 232 6.14 8.53 -10.99
N SER A 233 6.80 7.81 -11.90
CA SER A 233 8.14 7.26 -11.66
C SER A 233 9.17 8.35 -11.36
N GLU A 234 9.11 9.47 -12.04
CA GLU A 234 9.96 10.65 -11.82
C GLU A 234 9.64 11.30 -10.47
N ALA A 235 8.36 11.49 -10.14
CA ALA A 235 7.95 12.07 -8.86
C ALA A 235 8.42 11.21 -7.66
N ILE A 236 8.34 9.87 -7.78
CA ILE A 236 8.89 8.95 -6.78
C ILE A 236 10.41 9.14 -6.66
N THR A 237 11.13 9.19 -7.79
CA THR A 237 12.58 9.39 -7.80
C THR A 237 12.97 10.70 -7.12
N ASP A 238 12.24 11.77 -7.40
CA ASP A 238 12.46 13.09 -6.78
C ASP A 238 12.19 13.07 -5.28
N ALA A 239 11.12 12.37 -4.83
CA ALA A 239 10.82 12.21 -3.42
C ALA A 239 11.91 11.42 -2.68
N LEU A 240 12.45 10.38 -3.31
CA LEU A 240 13.54 9.56 -2.76
C LEU A 240 14.89 10.29 -2.76
N SER A 241 15.18 11.12 -3.78
CA SER A 241 16.44 11.83 -3.89
C SER A 241 16.62 12.95 -2.85
N LYS A 242 15.52 13.47 -2.31
CA LYS A 242 15.53 14.51 -1.25
C LYS A 242 15.91 13.97 0.13
N GLN A 243 16.07 12.66 0.28
CA GLN A 243 16.38 12.05 1.57
C GLN A 243 17.85 12.19 1.92
N GLU A 244 18.13 12.44 3.20
CA GLU A 244 19.49 12.40 3.72
C GLU A 244 20.05 10.97 3.63
N ARG A 245 21.31 10.87 3.25
CA ARG A 245 22.02 9.60 3.09
C ARG A 245 23.22 9.54 4.02
N PRO A 246 23.01 9.27 5.32
CA PRO A 246 24.12 9.23 6.28
C PRO A 246 25.07 8.07 5.96
N GLN A 247 26.37 8.28 6.20
CA GLN A 247 27.40 7.25 6.04
C GLN A 247 27.22 6.11 7.06
N ASN A 248 27.80 4.94 6.82
CA ASN A 248 27.71 3.76 7.69
C ASN A 248 28.81 3.68 8.76
N ASN A 249 29.30 4.81 9.26
CA ASN A 249 30.45 4.84 10.17
C ASN A 249 30.24 4.02 11.46
N SER A 250 29.03 4.03 12.00
CA SER A 250 28.67 3.30 13.22
C SER A 250 28.21 1.84 13.00
N PHE A 251 28.38 1.29 11.80
CA PHE A 251 27.95 -0.10 11.52
C PHE A 251 28.83 -1.13 12.24
N MET A 252 30.14 -0.89 12.28
CA MET A 252 31.04 -1.78 13.03
C MET A 252 30.80 -1.69 14.55
N ASP A 253 30.49 -0.47 15.06
CA ASP A 253 30.10 -0.29 16.45
C ASP A 253 28.82 -1.07 16.78
N PHE A 254 27.84 -1.06 15.86
CA PHE A 254 26.62 -1.85 15.98
C PHE A 254 26.91 -3.35 16.11
N ILE A 255 27.75 -3.90 15.23
CA ILE A 255 28.13 -5.31 15.24
C ILE A 255 28.81 -5.68 16.55
N HIS A 256 29.79 -4.89 16.99
CA HIS A 256 30.55 -5.16 18.23
C HIS A 256 29.66 -4.99 19.49
N TYR A 257 28.73 -4.07 19.46
CA TYR A 257 27.86 -3.80 20.61
C TYR A 257 26.85 -4.91 20.88
N PHE A 258 26.24 -5.46 19.83
CA PHE A 258 25.18 -6.45 19.98
C PHE A 258 25.68 -7.90 19.86
N ASP A 259 26.21 -8.30 18.74
CA ASP A 259 26.71 -9.67 18.53
C ASP A 259 27.71 -9.75 17.37
N TYR A 260 28.98 -9.62 17.68
CA TYR A 260 30.05 -9.78 16.69
C TYR A 260 30.06 -11.18 16.07
N SER A 261 29.78 -12.23 16.87
CA SER A 261 29.88 -13.62 16.44
C SER A 261 28.88 -13.93 15.27
N LEU A 262 27.75 -13.29 15.27
CA LEU A 262 26.73 -13.44 14.21
C LEU A 262 27.22 -12.89 12.86
N PHE A 263 28.04 -11.84 12.90
CA PHE A 263 28.49 -11.11 11.71
C PHE A 263 29.93 -11.39 11.31
N GLU A 264 30.74 -12.02 12.20
CA GLU A 264 32.19 -12.24 12.05
C GLU A 264 32.55 -12.80 10.66
N ARG A 265 31.83 -13.80 10.19
CA ARG A 265 32.07 -14.46 8.88
C ARG A 265 31.84 -13.57 7.67
N TYR A 266 31.22 -12.41 7.85
CA TYR A 266 30.95 -11.43 6.79
C TYR A 266 31.84 -10.19 6.90
N VAL A 267 32.70 -10.12 7.92
CA VAL A 267 33.64 -9.03 8.12
C VAL A 267 35.02 -9.47 7.69
N SER A 268 35.68 -8.72 6.80
CA SER A 268 37.05 -8.93 6.38
C SER A 268 37.74 -7.59 6.20
N ASN A 269 38.91 -7.41 6.83
CA ASN A 269 39.69 -6.17 6.79
C ASN A 269 38.84 -4.92 7.11
N ASP A 270 38.03 -4.97 8.17
CA ASP A 270 37.12 -3.94 8.63
C ASP A 270 36.00 -3.55 7.57
N ALA A 271 35.85 -4.36 6.56
CA ALA A 271 34.79 -4.21 5.56
C ALA A 271 33.74 -5.31 5.71
N PHE A 272 32.47 -4.92 5.60
CA PHE A 272 31.34 -5.85 5.64
C PHE A 272 30.97 -6.32 4.23
N ASP A 273 30.98 -7.64 4.02
CA ASP A 273 30.55 -8.28 2.78
C ASP A 273 29.00 -8.43 2.77
N LEU A 274 28.33 -7.35 2.41
CA LEU A 274 26.88 -7.31 2.32
C LEU A 274 26.32 -8.38 1.36
N ARG A 275 26.99 -8.63 0.23
CA ARG A 275 26.54 -9.61 -0.76
C ARG A 275 26.49 -11.01 -0.19
N ARG A 276 27.56 -11.42 0.47
CA ARG A 276 27.64 -12.72 1.13
C ARG A 276 26.61 -12.87 2.23
N TYR A 277 26.43 -11.81 3.06
CA TYR A 277 25.39 -11.78 4.08
C TYR A 277 23.98 -11.97 3.49
N VAL A 278 23.64 -11.22 2.46
CA VAL A 278 22.32 -11.28 1.81
C VAL A 278 22.07 -12.66 1.19
N GLN A 279 23.08 -13.26 0.54
CA GLN A 279 22.98 -14.61 -0.02
C GLN A 279 22.74 -15.67 1.06
N ASP A 280 23.46 -15.61 2.17
CA ASP A 280 23.32 -16.56 3.27
C ASP A 280 21.95 -16.41 3.97
N VAL A 281 21.50 -15.17 4.23
CA VAL A 281 20.16 -14.93 4.80
C VAL A 281 19.06 -15.44 3.86
N HIS A 282 19.22 -15.24 2.58
CA HIS A 282 18.27 -15.76 1.57
C HIS A 282 18.19 -17.29 1.62
N LEU A 283 19.33 -17.97 1.62
CA LEU A 283 19.39 -19.43 1.72
C LEU A 283 18.78 -19.94 3.03
N THR A 284 19.04 -19.24 4.15
CA THR A 284 18.47 -19.59 5.46
C THR A 284 16.94 -19.48 5.47
N ARG A 285 16.39 -18.47 4.82
CA ARG A 285 14.93 -18.30 4.68
C ARG A 285 14.24 -19.43 3.91
N ILE A 286 14.95 -20.03 2.94
CA ILE A 286 14.43 -21.13 2.13
C ILE A 286 14.45 -22.46 2.88
N VAL A 287 15.47 -22.66 3.73
CA VAL A 287 15.79 -24.00 4.26
C VAL A 287 15.21 -24.26 5.64
N CYS A 288 15.04 -23.27 6.52
CA CYS A 288 14.76 -23.53 7.92
C CYS A 288 13.84 -22.52 8.62
N TYR A 289 12.71 -23.00 9.13
CA TYR A 289 12.20 -22.56 10.42
C TYR A 289 13.17 -23.07 11.50
N ASP A 290 14.14 -22.26 11.86
CA ASP A 290 15.21 -22.68 12.75
C ASP A 290 14.81 -22.46 14.20
N ASN A 291 15.01 -23.48 15.03
CA ASN A 291 14.90 -23.41 16.50
C ASN A 291 16.03 -22.59 17.14
N ARG A 292 16.81 -21.86 16.38
CA ARG A 292 17.88 -21.00 16.92
C ARG A 292 17.27 -19.87 17.71
N ARG A 293 17.87 -19.58 18.86
CA ARG A 293 17.48 -18.43 19.67
C ARG A 293 17.78 -17.09 19.01
N VAL A 294 18.76 -17.06 18.12
CA VAL A 294 19.15 -15.88 17.32
C VAL A 294 18.96 -16.18 15.85
N THR A 295 18.20 -15.35 15.15
CA THR A 295 17.93 -15.49 13.71
C THR A 295 18.23 -14.18 12.99
N PRO A 296 19.07 -14.20 11.92
CA PRO A 296 19.34 -13.00 11.13
C PRO A 296 18.09 -12.42 10.50
N LEU A 297 17.98 -11.10 10.47
CA LEU A 297 16.93 -10.35 9.79
C LEU A 297 17.52 -9.50 8.67
N LEU A 298 16.81 -9.44 7.56
CA LEU A 298 17.08 -8.58 6.43
C LEU A 298 15.79 -7.89 6.01
N GLY A 299 15.82 -6.56 5.93
CA GLY A 299 14.64 -5.74 5.61
C GLY A 299 13.84 -5.34 6.85
N ALA A 300 12.88 -4.43 6.64
CA ALA A 300 12.07 -3.85 7.71
C ALA A 300 11.22 -4.89 8.46
N PHE A 301 10.96 -4.64 9.75
CA PHE A 301 10.17 -5.55 10.61
C PHE A 301 8.77 -5.84 10.07
N TYR A 302 8.13 -4.84 9.47
CA TYR A 302 6.75 -4.92 8.97
C TYR A 302 6.60 -5.62 7.62
N LEU A 303 7.69 -5.99 6.95
CA LEU A 303 7.60 -6.86 5.77
C LEU A 303 7.04 -8.22 6.16
N GLN A 304 6.12 -8.74 5.36
CA GLN A 304 5.33 -9.93 5.71
C GLN A 304 6.18 -11.06 6.29
N HIS A 305 7.29 -11.41 5.63
CA HIS A 305 8.16 -12.50 6.09
C HIS A 305 8.77 -12.23 7.48
N ASN A 306 9.31 -11.01 7.71
CA ASN A 306 9.89 -10.65 9.00
C ASN A 306 8.81 -10.51 10.08
N ALA A 307 7.66 -9.91 9.73
CA ALA A 307 6.54 -9.78 10.64
C ALA A 307 6.03 -11.15 11.10
N ASP A 308 5.84 -12.09 10.18
CA ASP A 308 5.40 -13.44 10.50
C ASP A 308 6.42 -14.19 11.39
N LEU A 309 7.73 -14.04 11.10
CA LEU A 309 8.80 -14.61 11.95
C LEU A 309 8.77 -14.00 13.37
N ILE A 310 8.67 -12.68 13.49
CA ILE A 310 8.65 -11.98 14.78
C ILE A 310 7.42 -12.39 15.60
N ILE A 311 6.25 -12.40 14.98
CA ILE A 311 4.98 -12.76 15.64
C ILE A 311 5.01 -14.23 16.09
N THR A 312 5.50 -15.13 15.26
CA THR A 312 5.62 -16.56 15.62
C THR A 312 6.58 -16.74 16.79
N ARG A 313 7.77 -16.15 16.72
CA ARG A 313 8.77 -16.22 17.78
C ARG A 313 8.23 -15.64 19.10
N LEU A 314 7.57 -14.49 19.05
CA LEU A 314 6.94 -13.89 20.22
C LEU A 314 5.87 -14.82 20.82
N GLY A 315 5.04 -15.44 19.99
CA GLY A 315 4.05 -16.41 20.43
C GLY A 315 4.66 -17.62 21.13
N ASP A 316 5.74 -18.17 20.58
CA ASP A 316 6.47 -19.31 21.16
C ASP A 316 7.09 -18.96 22.51
N GLU A 317 7.72 -17.78 22.65
CA GLU A 317 8.32 -17.37 23.93
C GLU A 317 7.25 -17.07 25.00
N ILE A 318 6.11 -16.53 24.62
CA ILE A 318 4.95 -16.36 25.53
C ILE A 318 4.48 -17.73 26.05
N LEU A 319 4.32 -18.71 25.17
CA LEU A 319 3.89 -20.07 25.56
C LEU A 319 4.90 -20.74 26.51
N LYS A 320 6.20 -20.63 26.22
CA LYS A 320 7.27 -21.14 27.11
C LYS A 320 7.21 -20.52 28.50
N GLN A 321 6.98 -19.21 28.60
CA GLN A 321 6.85 -18.55 29.90
C GLN A 321 5.61 -19.03 30.65
N GLU A 322 4.46 -19.21 29.97
CA GLU A 322 3.25 -19.75 30.59
C GLU A 322 3.47 -21.16 31.14
N GLU A 323 4.11 -22.03 30.36
CA GLU A 323 4.44 -23.40 30.78
C GLU A 323 5.37 -23.40 32.02
N MET A 324 6.39 -22.52 32.04
CA MET A 324 7.29 -22.39 33.20
C MET A 324 6.56 -21.95 34.47
N LEU A 325 5.58 -21.03 34.34
CA LEU A 325 4.77 -20.57 35.49
C LEU A 325 3.87 -21.70 36.03
N VAL A 326 3.21 -22.42 35.12
CA VAL A 326 2.36 -23.57 35.51
C VAL A 326 3.18 -24.65 36.21
N ASN A 327 4.35 -25.01 35.69
CA ASN A 327 5.24 -25.99 36.27
C ASN A 327 5.76 -25.58 37.68
N LYS A 328 6.05 -24.28 37.87
CA LYS A 328 6.42 -23.74 39.18
C LYS A 328 5.27 -23.82 40.19
N GLU A 329 4.04 -23.49 39.78
CA GLU A 329 2.86 -23.61 40.64
C GLU A 329 2.57 -25.08 41.04
N VAL A 330 2.78 -26.01 40.12
CA VAL A 330 2.64 -27.45 40.38
C VAL A 330 3.70 -27.95 41.35
N SER A 331 4.96 -27.52 41.18
CA SER A 331 6.07 -27.88 42.06
C SER A 331 5.92 -27.33 43.48
N LEU A 332 5.32 -26.13 43.63
CA LEU A 332 5.03 -25.52 44.92
C LEU A 332 3.86 -26.21 45.65
N LYS A 333 2.91 -26.83 44.94
CA LYS A 333 1.80 -27.57 45.50
C LYS A 333 2.13 -29.04 45.85
N SER A 334 3.23 -29.58 45.30
CA SER A 334 3.66 -30.97 45.54
C SER A 334 4.71 -31.13 46.63
N GLY A 335 5.18 -30.05 47.27
CA GLY A 335 6.09 -30.07 48.42
C GLY A 335 5.30 -30.43 49.69
N GLU A 336 5.22 -31.72 50.04
CA GLU A 336 4.91 -32.22 51.38
C GLU A 336 6.11 -31.88 52.27
N ASP A 337 5.97 -30.77 53.04
CA ASP A 337 6.51 -30.73 54.42
C ASP A 337 6.02 -29.40 55.06
N GLY A 338 5.38 -29.59 56.21
CA GLY A 338 4.60 -28.61 56.95
C GLY A 338 5.42 -27.56 57.74
N GLU A 339 6.25 -26.78 57.09
CA GLU A 339 6.70 -25.48 57.62
C GLU A 339 5.91 -24.38 56.93
N LYS A 340 5.10 -23.65 57.71
CA LYS A 340 4.59 -22.34 57.33
C LYS A 340 5.76 -21.39 57.15
N ILE A 341 6.40 -21.45 56.01
CA ILE A 341 7.19 -20.34 55.50
C ILE A 341 6.14 -19.26 55.16
N ASP A 342 6.27 -18.12 55.87
CA ASP A 342 5.59 -16.90 55.46
C ASP A 342 5.87 -16.70 53.97
N THR A 343 4.94 -17.18 53.17
CA THR A 343 4.93 -16.93 51.74
C THR A 343 4.65 -15.45 51.60
N LEU A 344 5.75 -14.66 51.53
CA LEU A 344 5.68 -13.38 50.83
C LEU A 344 4.81 -13.65 49.59
N PRO A 345 3.79 -12.81 49.36
CA PRO A 345 2.96 -12.98 48.18
C PRO A 345 3.95 -13.05 47.03
N VAL A 346 3.98 -14.20 46.34
CA VAL A 346 4.71 -14.33 45.07
C VAL A 346 4.19 -13.15 44.28
N SER A 347 5.00 -12.10 44.25
CA SER A 347 4.66 -10.91 43.46
C SER A 347 4.33 -11.52 42.10
N GLU A 348 3.08 -11.44 41.75
CA GLU A 348 2.58 -11.89 40.45
C GLU A 348 3.54 -11.28 39.44
N LYS A 349 4.57 -12.04 39.02
CA LYS A 349 5.43 -11.67 37.92
C LYS A 349 4.51 -11.66 36.70
N THR A 350 3.90 -10.52 36.55
CA THR A 350 2.97 -10.21 35.49
C THR A 350 3.74 -10.49 34.20
N ILE A 351 3.22 -11.38 33.37
CA ILE A 351 3.71 -11.55 32.00
C ILE A 351 3.76 -10.16 31.39
N VAL A 352 4.91 -9.78 30.89
CA VAL A 352 5.09 -8.46 30.29
C VAL A 352 4.09 -8.28 29.15
N GLN A 353 3.37 -7.20 29.18
CA GLN A 353 2.21 -6.97 28.34
C GLN A 353 2.39 -5.81 27.36
N SER A 354 3.60 -5.23 27.29
CA SER A 354 3.90 -4.08 26.44
C SER A 354 5.28 -4.20 25.83
N GLY A 355 5.40 -3.69 24.60
CA GLY A 355 6.66 -3.61 23.86
C GLY A 355 7.11 -2.17 23.69
N LEU A 356 8.40 -1.97 23.44
CA LEU A 356 9.00 -0.68 23.09
C LEU A 356 9.64 -0.79 21.71
N TRP A 357 9.28 0.10 20.81
CA TRP A 357 9.86 0.20 19.47
C TRP A 357 10.57 1.54 19.29
N LEU A 358 11.90 1.51 19.33
CA LEU A 358 12.73 2.67 19.06
C LEU A 358 12.96 2.80 17.55
N ALA A 359 12.51 3.93 17.00
CA ALA A 359 12.60 4.23 15.58
C ALA A 359 13.96 4.82 15.19
N PRO A 360 14.48 4.51 13.99
CA PRO A 360 15.66 5.16 13.46
C PRO A 360 15.35 6.60 13.03
N GLN A 361 16.39 7.41 12.81
CA GLN A 361 16.25 8.80 12.36
C GLN A 361 16.12 8.92 10.83
N LEU A 362 15.38 8.04 10.21
CA LEU A 362 15.15 8.02 8.76
C LEU A 362 13.77 8.58 8.44
N SER A 363 13.71 9.47 7.46
CA SER A 363 12.48 10.18 7.08
C SER A 363 11.46 9.29 6.36
N LEU A 364 11.92 8.19 5.74
CA LEU A 364 11.10 7.20 5.05
C LEU A 364 10.71 6.00 5.92
N TRP A 365 11.26 5.87 7.12
CA TRP A 365 10.98 4.76 8.02
C TRP A 365 9.49 4.60 8.28
N ALA A 366 8.99 3.38 8.20
CA ALA A 366 7.61 2.99 8.50
C ALA A 366 6.53 3.80 7.76
N ARG A 367 6.83 4.37 6.57
CA ARG A 367 5.88 5.11 5.73
C ARG A 367 5.00 4.16 4.92
N THR A 368 4.35 3.22 5.60
CA THR A 368 3.48 2.21 4.99
C THR A 368 2.37 1.79 5.94
N ARG A 369 1.27 1.29 5.39
CA ARG A 369 0.20 0.65 6.19
C ARG A 369 0.69 -0.62 6.87
N GLY A 370 1.64 -1.33 6.28
CA GLY A 370 2.24 -2.54 6.83
C GLY A 370 2.81 -2.34 8.23
N ALA A 371 3.42 -1.18 8.51
CA ALA A 371 3.97 -0.87 9.84
C ALA A 371 2.85 -0.76 10.92
N ARG A 372 1.72 -0.14 10.59
CA ARG A 372 0.55 -0.09 11.48
C ARG A 372 -0.02 -1.47 11.74
N GLU A 373 -0.19 -2.26 10.69
CA GLU A 373 -0.74 -3.62 10.78
C GLU A 373 0.18 -4.54 11.60
N PHE A 374 1.49 -4.38 11.45
CA PHE A 374 2.49 -5.10 12.25
C PHE A 374 2.33 -4.79 13.74
N VAL A 375 2.31 -3.52 14.15
CA VAL A 375 2.08 -3.13 15.55
C VAL A 375 0.76 -3.69 16.07
N GLN A 376 -0.32 -3.59 15.30
CA GLN A 376 -1.62 -4.13 15.70
C GLN A 376 -1.61 -5.65 15.90
N LYS A 377 -0.80 -6.39 15.13
CA LYS A 377 -0.64 -7.84 15.33
C LYS A 377 0.09 -8.14 16.65
N ILE A 378 1.17 -7.40 16.95
CA ILE A 378 1.88 -7.52 18.24
C ILE A 378 0.93 -7.19 19.40
N ASP A 379 0.26 -6.05 19.34
CA ASP A 379 -0.63 -5.57 20.40
C ASP A 379 -1.76 -6.59 20.68
N ARG A 380 -2.36 -7.16 19.64
CA ARG A 380 -3.39 -8.22 19.79
C ARG A 380 -2.82 -9.46 20.48
N LEU A 381 -1.60 -9.86 20.15
CA LEU A 381 -0.96 -11.03 20.76
C LEU A 381 -0.68 -10.79 22.25
N LEU A 382 -0.18 -9.58 22.59
CA LEU A 382 0.10 -9.19 23.97
C LEU A 382 -1.20 -9.00 24.77
N ASP A 383 -2.21 -8.33 24.22
CA ASP A 383 -3.50 -8.08 24.90
C ASP A 383 -4.30 -9.36 25.13
N SER A 384 -4.23 -10.34 24.23
CA SER A 384 -4.91 -11.63 24.39
C SER A 384 -4.52 -12.35 25.68
N ARG A 385 -3.39 -12.01 26.27
CA ARG A 385 -2.83 -12.60 27.50
C ARG A 385 -3.04 -11.70 28.73
N ASN A 386 -3.57 -10.48 28.55
CA ASN A 386 -3.84 -9.56 29.64
C ASN A 386 -5.09 -9.95 30.44
N LYS A 387 -4.93 -10.77 31.48
CA LYS A 387 -6.02 -11.19 32.36
C LYS A 387 -6.53 -10.06 33.27
N LYS A 388 -5.70 -9.10 33.61
CA LYS A 388 -6.02 -7.94 34.46
C LYS A 388 -5.99 -6.66 33.62
N LYS A 389 -7.11 -6.23 33.07
CA LYS A 389 -7.28 -5.03 32.23
C LYS A 389 -6.94 -3.69 32.95
N SER A 390 -6.02 -3.69 33.90
CA SER A 390 -5.72 -2.51 34.73
C SER A 390 -4.75 -1.52 34.09
N ASN A 391 -3.90 -1.95 33.15
CA ASN A 391 -2.93 -1.08 32.49
C ASN A 391 -3.09 -1.15 30.97
N PRO A 392 -2.82 -0.06 30.25
CA PRO A 392 -2.82 -0.08 28.79
C PRO A 392 -1.70 -0.98 28.28
N VAL A 393 -2.07 -1.96 27.46
CA VAL A 393 -1.17 -2.89 26.82
C VAL A 393 -0.97 -2.45 25.39
N GLY A 394 0.26 -2.45 24.92
CA GLY A 394 0.56 -2.14 23.53
C GLY A 394 2.03 -1.85 23.28
N THR A 395 2.33 -1.53 22.04
CA THR A 395 3.68 -1.19 21.59
C THR A 395 3.88 0.33 21.65
N TYR A 396 4.80 0.76 22.49
CA TYR A 396 5.21 2.14 22.65
C TYR A 396 6.27 2.49 21.62
N VAL A 397 5.91 3.34 20.64
CA VAL A 397 6.81 3.76 19.58
C VAL A 397 7.52 5.04 19.99
N MET A 398 8.84 5.01 20.02
CA MET A 398 9.71 6.12 20.37
C MET A 398 10.43 6.65 19.13
N ILE A 399 10.07 7.86 18.69
CA ILE A 399 10.75 8.56 17.59
C ILE A 399 11.99 9.26 18.13
N SER A 400 13.15 8.75 17.76
CA SER A 400 14.42 9.36 18.12
C SER A 400 14.78 10.57 17.25
N GLY A 401 15.47 11.56 17.80
CA GLY A 401 15.93 12.73 17.03
C GLY A 401 16.32 13.89 17.92
N ARG A 402 17.15 14.79 17.40
CA ARG A 402 17.59 15.98 18.12
C ARG A 402 16.58 17.11 17.97
N ASN A 403 16.30 17.84 19.06
CA ASN A 403 15.49 19.04 19.10
C ASN A 403 14.05 18.85 18.53
N ASN A 404 13.55 19.88 17.84
CA ASN A 404 12.19 19.89 17.27
C ASN A 404 12.02 18.89 16.10
N ALA A 405 13.10 18.42 15.48
CA ALA A 405 13.01 17.46 14.38
C ALA A 405 12.34 16.13 14.78
N ALA A 406 12.48 15.71 16.04
CA ALA A 406 11.77 14.53 16.54
C ALA A 406 10.26 14.78 16.64
N LYS A 407 9.84 15.97 17.07
CA LYS A 407 8.43 16.35 17.16
C LYS A 407 7.78 16.40 15.77
N ASP A 408 8.44 17.05 14.81
CA ASP A 408 7.94 17.16 13.44
C ASP A 408 7.82 15.78 12.76
N ARG A 409 8.77 14.88 13.05
CA ARG A 409 8.68 13.51 12.57
C ARG A 409 7.55 12.75 13.25
N ALA A 410 7.44 12.80 14.56
CA ALA A 410 6.40 12.10 15.29
C ALA A 410 4.99 12.57 14.87
N PHE A 411 4.82 13.86 14.57
CA PHE A 411 3.55 14.37 14.04
C PHE A 411 3.10 13.62 12.78
N LYS A 412 4.03 13.18 11.94
CA LYS A 412 3.73 12.41 10.72
C LYS A 412 3.19 11.00 11.01
N TYR A 413 3.50 10.42 12.17
CA TYR A 413 3.08 9.06 12.56
C TYR A 413 1.90 9.00 13.52
N ARG A 414 1.34 10.14 13.92
CA ARG A 414 0.26 10.22 14.93
C ARG A 414 -0.98 9.38 14.59
N ASP A 415 -1.30 9.24 13.30
CA ASP A 415 -2.47 8.48 12.83
C ASP A 415 -2.12 7.00 12.58
N GLN A 416 -0.84 6.63 12.74
CA GLN A 416 -0.31 5.30 12.47
C GLN A 416 -0.12 4.47 13.74
N PHE A 417 0.37 5.09 14.81
CA PHE A 417 0.68 4.43 16.07
C PHE A 417 -0.15 4.99 17.21
N GLN A 418 -0.67 4.09 18.06
CA GLN A 418 -1.52 4.46 19.18
C GLN A 418 -0.71 5.14 20.30
N TYR A 419 0.45 4.58 20.65
CA TYR A 419 1.34 5.11 21.70
C TYR A 419 2.61 5.64 21.06
N LEU A 420 2.69 6.98 20.89
CA LEU A 420 3.76 7.65 20.17
C LEU A 420 4.44 8.68 21.07
N PHE A 421 5.75 8.54 21.23
CA PHE A 421 6.60 9.38 22.05
C PHE A 421 7.81 9.88 21.29
N ASN A 422 8.41 10.98 21.75
CA ASN A 422 9.64 11.55 21.21
C ASN A 422 10.74 11.43 22.24
N LEU A 423 11.92 11.04 21.79
CA LEU A 423 13.11 10.92 22.63
C LEU A 423 14.27 11.66 21.97
N ASP A 424 14.89 12.60 22.73
CA ASP A 424 16.04 13.38 22.26
C ASP A 424 17.33 12.56 22.38
N ILE A 425 17.48 11.57 21.53
CA ILE A 425 18.69 10.72 21.40
C ILE A 425 19.07 10.53 19.95
N CYS A 426 20.34 10.20 19.75
CA CYS A 426 20.88 9.77 18.46
C CYS A 426 21.78 8.56 18.70
N LEU A 427 21.27 7.37 18.46
CA LEU A 427 22.02 6.13 18.62
C LEU A 427 22.55 5.66 17.27
N MET A 428 23.83 5.28 17.23
CA MET A 428 24.48 4.77 16.02
C MET A 428 24.18 5.64 14.79
N ASP A 429 24.46 6.93 14.89
CA ASP A 429 24.18 7.93 13.86
C ASP A 429 22.71 7.99 13.43
N GLY A 430 21.79 7.61 14.33
CA GLY A 430 20.35 7.58 14.04
C GLY A 430 19.89 6.41 13.19
N LYS A 431 20.72 5.39 12.98
CA LYS A 431 20.44 4.23 12.13
C LYS A 431 19.96 2.99 12.87
N LEU A 432 19.98 3.03 14.19
CA LEU A 432 19.51 1.94 15.02
C LEU A 432 17.99 1.92 15.06
N GLU A 433 17.42 0.78 14.79
CA GLU A 433 16.02 0.42 15.02
C GLU A 433 15.97 -0.76 15.98
N LEU A 434 15.17 -0.66 17.05
CA LEU A 434 15.10 -1.67 18.08
C LEU A 434 13.67 -1.89 18.55
N LEU A 435 13.19 -3.15 18.49
CA LEU A 435 11.92 -3.57 19.08
C LEU A 435 12.24 -4.50 20.25
N LEU A 436 11.91 -4.09 21.48
CA LEU A 436 12.10 -4.88 22.69
C LEU A 436 10.76 -5.21 23.31
N ILE A 437 10.53 -6.49 23.58
CA ILE A 437 9.46 -6.96 24.45
C ILE A 437 10.17 -7.62 25.63
N PRO A 438 10.25 -6.93 26.79
CA PRO A 438 11.08 -7.35 27.90
C PRO A 438 10.83 -8.79 28.33
N GLY A 439 11.89 -9.53 28.63
CA GLY A 439 11.83 -10.93 29.02
C GLY A 439 11.43 -11.92 27.94
N LEU A 440 11.10 -11.47 26.71
CA LEU A 440 10.61 -12.34 25.63
C LEU A 440 11.53 -12.30 24.41
N ILE A 441 11.53 -11.17 23.68
CA ILE A 441 12.30 -11.04 22.44
C ILE A 441 12.88 -9.64 22.28
N VAL A 442 13.99 -9.58 21.56
CA VAL A 442 14.52 -8.35 20.99
C VAL A 442 14.76 -8.50 19.50
N CYS A 443 14.35 -7.49 18.74
CA CYS A 443 14.68 -7.37 17.33
C CYS A 443 15.50 -6.10 17.14
N VAL A 444 16.64 -6.21 16.49
CA VAL A 444 17.56 -5.09 16.27
C VAL A 444 17.92 -5.01 14.81
N LEU A 445 17.84 -3.80 14.23
CA LEU A 445 18.25 -3.52 12.87
C LEU A 445 19.16 -2.30 12.82
N PHE A 446 20.17 -2.36 11.98
CA PHE A 446 20.92 -1.22 11.51
C PHE A 446 20.54 -0.91 10.07
N HIS A 447 20.16 0.32 9.79
CA HIS A 447 19.79 0.76 8.46
C HIS A 447 21.04 1.07 7.63
N PHE A 448 21.57 0.04 6.97
CA PHE A 448 22.78 0.12 6.15
C PHE A 448 22.49 0.85 4.83
N HIS A 449 23.29 1.86 4.52
CA HIS A 449 23.08 2.68 3.32
C HIS A 449 24.07 2.31 2.23
N LEU A 450 23.59 1.98 1.04
CA LEU A 450 24.42 1.81 -0.14
C LEU A 450 24.53 3.14 -0.89
N GLU A 451 25.74 3.44 -1.36
CA GLU A 451 25.98 4.61 -2.21
C GLU A 451 25.03 4.58 -3.43
N HIS A 452 24.48 5.74 -3.74
CA HIS A 452 23.56 5.92 -4.87
C HIS A 452 22.23 5.13 -4.82
N GLN A 453 21.94 4.40 -3.73
CA GLN A 453 20.67 3.70 -3.60
C GLN A 453 19.59 4.58 -2.95
N PRO A 454 18.32 4.39 -3.33
CA PRO A 454 17.23 5.28 -2.89
C PRO A 454 16.78 5.05 -1.44
N VAL A 455 16.97 3.84 -0.90
CA VAL A 455 16.57 3.45 0.44
C VAL A 455 17.71 2.70 1.14
N SER A 456 17.65 2.66 2.48
CA SER A 456 18.58 1.85 3.27
C SER A 456 18.17 0.37 3.26
N ILE A 457 19.12 -0.49 3.56
CA ILE A 457 18.91 -1.92 3.75
C ILE A 457 18.96 -2.19 5.26
N PRO A 458 17.84 -2.52 5.91
CA PRO A 458 17.82 -2.91 7.31
C PRO A 458 18.48 -4.28 7.49
N ILE A 459 19.51 -4.35 8.32
CA ILE A 459 20.35 -5.54 8.61
C ILE A 459 20.39 -5.75 10.10
N GLY A 460 20.13 -6.97 10.57
CA GLY A 460 20.20 -7.27 11.98
C GLY A 460 19.71 -8.67 12.34
N PHE A 461 19.03 -8.79 13.45
CA PHE A 461 18.58 -10.08 13.96
C PHE A 461 17.37 -9.97 14.90
N ILE A 462 16.73 -11.11 15.14
CA ILE A 462 15.79 -11.35 16.23
C ILE A 462 16.42 -12.34 17.21
N SER A 463 16.26 -12.09 18.51
CA SER A 463 16.79 -12.94 19.57
C SER A 463 15.83 -13.08 20.75
N SER A 464 15.84 -14.25 21.38
CA SER A 464 15.25 -14.52 22.69
C SER A 464 16.33 -14.88 23.75
N GLU A 465 17.62 -14.62 23.47
CA GLU A 465 18.68 -14.84 24.42
C GLU A 465 18.73 -13.75 25.49
N VAL A 466 18.92 -14.19 26.73
CA VAL A 466 18.93 -13.30 27.91
C VAL A 466 20.02 -12.22 27.78
N GLU A 467 21.13 -12.53 27.18
CA GLU A 467 22.25 -11.60 27.01
C GLU A 467 21.88 -10.45 26.07
N HIS A 468 21.26 -10.76 24.91
CA HIS A 468 20.80 -9.73 23.97
C HIS A 468 19.66 -8.88 24.56
N LEU A 469 18.76 -9.48 25.33
CA LEU A 469 17.70 -8.77 26.04
C LEU A 469 18.31 -7.76 27.03
N LYS A 470 19.32 -8.18 27.84
CA LYS A 470 20.02 -7.31 28.77
C LYS A 470 20.79 -6.17 28.09
N ILE A 471 21.47 -6.46 26.97
CA ILE A 471 22.16 -5.42 26.18
C ILE A 471 21.16 -4.37 25.71
N ALA A 472 20.04 -4.80 25.17
CA ALA A 472 19.01 -3.89 24.67
C ALA A 472 18.32 -3.10 25.81
N SER A 473 18.03 -3.76 26.95
CA SER A 473 17.44 -3.15 28.13
C SER A 473 18.38 -2.10 28.72
N SER A 474 19.67 -2.38 28.83
CA SER A 474 20.70 -1.45 29.27
C SER A 474 20.79 -0.21 28.36
N LEU A 475 20.82 -0.44 27.03
CA LEU A 475 20.88 0.64 26.04
C LEU A 475 19.68 1.60 26.16
N ILE A 476 18.47 1.05 26.30
CA ILE A 476 17.27 1.84 26.47
C ILE A 476 17.28 2.58 27.82
N SER A 477 17.62 1.88 28.92
CA SER A 477 17.66 2.45 30.25
C SER A 477 18.66 3.61 30.32
N GLU A 478 19.88 3.45 29.82
CA GLU A 478 20.88 4.52 29.77
C GLU A 478 20.43 5.69 28.91
N SER A 479 19.82 5.39 27.75
CA SER A 479 19.33 6.41 26.81
C SER A 479 18.17 7.24 27.36
N THR A 480 17.34 6.67 28.22
CA THR A 480 16.14 7.31 28.77
C THR A 480 16.36 7.97 30.11
N ARG A 481 17.37 7.56 30.92
CA ARG A 481 17.60 7.99 32.31
C ARG A 481 17.76 9.49 32.49
N SER A 482 18.34 10.21 31.54
CA SER A 482 18.64 11.64 31.62
C SER A 482 17.92 12.50 30.60
N LYS A 483 16.98 11.94 29.85
CA LYS A 483 16.34 12.59 28.73
C LYS A 483 14.87 12.89 28.97
N GLN A 484 14.40 14.01 28.43
CA GLN A 484 12.99 14.34 28.44
C GLN A 484 12.26 13.53 27.35
N ILE A 485 11.21 12.83 27.77
CA ILE A 485 10.32 12.10 26.88
C ILE A 485 9.06 12.95 26.70
N PHE A 486 8.75 13.26 25.47
CA PHE A 486 7.57 14.03 25.10
C PHE A 486 6.56 13.15 24.39
N THR A 487 5.28 13.34 24.70
CA THR A 487 4.21 12.67 23.94
C THR A 487 3.83 13.48 22.72
N SER A 488 3.51 12.80 21.63
CA SER A 488 2.92 13.37 20.40
C SER A 488 1.42 13.10 20.29
N MET A 489 0.82 12.56 21.33
CA MET A 489 -0.63 12.30 21.39
C MET A 489 -1.40 13.59 21.66
N TYR A 490 -2.59 13.73 21.05
CA TYR A 490 -3.44 14.93 21.16
C TYR A 490 -4.52 14.84 22.23
N ASP A 491 -4.87 13.63 22.66
CA ASP A 491 -5.95 13.41 23.61
C ASP A 491 -5.43 13.46 25.05
N SER A 492 -5.88 14.44 25.84
CA SER A 492 -5.35 14.72 27.16
C SER A 492 -5.62 13.60 28.20
N GLU A 493 -6.76 12.90 28.11
CA GLU A 493 -7.08 11.83 29.05
C GLU A 493 -6.27 10.56 28.76
N ASN A 494 -6.10 10.20 27.50
CA ASN A 494 -5.30 9.04 27.07
C ASN A 494 -3.79 9.27 27.24
N VAL A 495 -3.33 10.52 27.24
CA VAL A 495 -1.91 10.87 27.38
C VAL A 495 -1.37 10.45 28.75
N LEU A 496 -2.09 10.74 29.83
CA LEU A 496 -1.64 10.36 31.19
C LEU A 496 -1.53 8.85 31.36
N VAL A 497 -2.53 8.12 30.87
CA VAL A 497 -2.56 6.66 30.92
C VAL A 497 -1.41 6.05 30.10
N ALA A 498 -1.19 6.57 28.89
CA ALA A 498 -0.08 6.14 28.04
C ALA A 498 1.29 6.44 28.67
N TYR A 499 1.43 7.62 29.30
CA TYR A 499 2.67 7.99 29.96
C TYR A 499 2.97 7.11 31.17
N GLN A 500 1.95 6.81 32.01
CA GLN A 500 2.10 5.85 33.11
C GLN A 500 2.48 4.45 32.61
N GLY A 501 1.85 3.98 31.54
CA GLY A 501 2.18 2.72 30.89
C GLY A 501 3.63 2.66 30.41
N LEU A 502 4.11 3.74 29.78
CA LEU A 502 5.51 3.86 29.35
C LEU A 502 6.47 3.86 30.57
N GLN A 503 6.15 4.61 31.63
CA GLN A 503 6.99 4.63 32.85
C GLN A 503 7.07 3.27 33.50
N ASN A 504 5.97 2.53 33.57
CA ASN A 504 5.97 1.16 34.08
C ASN A 504 6.84 0.23 33.19
N LEU A 505 6.73 0.35 31.88
CA LEU A 505 7.56 -0.41 30.93
C LEU A 505 9.04 -0.10 31.11
N LEU A 506 9.42 1.19 31.18
CA LEU A 506 10.80 1.60 31.41
C LEU A 506 11.33 1.16 32.79
N GLY A 507 10.47 1.10 33.82
CA GLY A 507 10.78 0.52 35.11
C GLY A 507 11.13 -0.96 35.01
N ILE A 508 10.38 -1.74 34.26
CA ILE A 508 10.67 -3.16 34.01
C ILE A 508 12.00 -3.31 33.27
N ILE A 509 12.19 -2.56 32.18
CA ILE A 509 13.42 -2.58 31.37
C ILE A 509 14.65 -2.25 32.23
N SER A 510 14.54 -1.35 33.19
CA SER A 510 15.66 -0.96 34.06
C SER A 510 16.00 -1.98 35.14
N THR A 511 15.14 -2.98 35.36
CA THR A 511 15.35 -4.07 36.34
C THR A 511 15.83 -5.37 35.73
N GLU A 512 15.79 -5.50 34.41
CA GLU A 512 16.37 -6.61 33.64
C GLU A 512 17.89 -6.48 33.48
#